data_ee96607ab5479f8b9014b3ee690ac6c9
#
_entry.id   ee96607ab5479f8b9014b3ee690ac6c9
#
_cell.length_a   1.000
_cell.length_b   1.000
_cell.length_c   1.000
_cell.angle_alpha   90.00
_cell.angle_beta   90.00
_cell.angle_gamma   90.00
#
_symmetry.space_group_name_H-M   'P 1'
#
loop_
_entity.id
_entity.type
_entity.pdbx_description
1 polymer ?
#
loop_
_entity_poly.entity_id
_entity_poly.type
_entity_poly.pdbx_seq_one_letter_code
_entity_poly.pdbx_strand_id
1 'polypeptide(L)'
;MSFNKYLINLLLLFIGSQTSTSQVENISLQDSLTKLPYDKLQKAYYANEDNRIKSKSYAEAYLGKARKEMDSFRMSIGYHFLGYHYYNELSFKYSDSIIFISKNKGYKIYPLSAYLLKADIYFTNKEFKKSFDNYIEAKKYVSKDDAETNYYINHQIGGIKAKLLLNSEALKIFRESWRFVNDNKYNNSNESEYLQALTDLAIQYVRNDKIDSATVLNKLGIKMALKESDSLRYNLLVLNEGISLFFRDEFTKSRDSIIKTVTYFKKINNHECLSFSNYFLGKIEQEFNNEDLSIEYFKNNDSIYQITGDIHPLLVDGHETLVDYYKRTDNKEKTLSYIEKLLDINKLIDSNYRHLSTKIISEYDTPKLISEKDKIINSIKKGRNRFQNYFIVFFSISILLFFLWIYNYRKQKKYKTRFKNIIEKTSKENNSKKLDKKLPLADPSKKKSIDISDRVLEMILSGLEKFEKDLDYTKQGITLGGLAKQINTNSRYLSLVINHFFEKSFVLYVNNLRVNYAIEKLKTDKLFRKYTIKAIANEVGFNSSESFASAFYKETGLKPSYFIKKIETS
;
A
#
# COMPACT_ATOMS: atom_id res chain seq x y z
N MET A 1 -2.71 -13.86 90.79
CA MET A 1 -3.00 -14.38 89.45
C MET A 1 -4.29 -13.82 88.85
N SER A 2 -4.72 -12.61 89.19
CA SER A 2 -5.98 -12.01 88.67
C SER A 2 -5.84 -10.66 87.98
N PHE A 3 -4.65 -10.04 87.95
CA PHE A 3 -4.48 -8.70 87.32
C PHE A 3 -4.17 -8.76 85.83
N ASN A 4 -3.59 -9.87 85.34
CA ASN A 4 -3.23 -10.03 83.92
C ASN A 4 -4.41 -10.37 83.00
N LYS A 5 -5.53 -10.89 83.48
CA LYS A 5 -6.72 -11.21 82.67
C LYS A 5 -7.52 -9.98 82.28
N TYR A 6 -7.53 -8.96 83.12
CA TYR A 6 -8.22 -7.71 82.83
C TYR A 6 -7.47 -6.81 81.82
N LEU A 7 -6.12 -6.86 81.85
CA LEU A 7 -5.30 -6.09 80.94
C LEU A 7 -5.36 -6.67 79.51
N ILE A 8 -5.41 -8.00 79.35
CA ILE A 8 -5.56 -8.67 78.05
C ILE A 8 -6.95 -8.43 77.46
N ASN A 9 -7.99 -8.42 78.26
CA ASN A 9 -9.36 -8.12 77.81
C ASN A 9 -9.54 -6.62 77.44
N LEU A 10 -8.86 -5.69 78.15
CA LEU A 10 -8.86 -4.29 77.80
C LEU A 10 -8.10 -3.98 76.52
N LEU A 11 -6.96 -4.67 76.27
CA LEU A 11 -6.19 -4.58 75.04
C LEU A 11 -6.96 -5.14 73.83
N LEU A 12 -7.68 -6.27 74.02
CA LEU A 12 -8.53 -6.84 72.96
C LEU A 12 -9.76 -5.99 72.66
N LEU A 13 -10.33 -5.28 73.63
CA LEU A 13 -11.41 -4.30 73.42
C LEU A 13 -10.91 -3.02 72.73
N PHE A 14 -9.67 -2.57 73.01
CA PHE A 14 -9.09 -1.42 72.31
C PHE A 14 -8.69 -1.73 70.89
N ILE A 15 -8.19 -2.92 70.61
CA ILE A 15 -7.85 -3.39 69.26
C ILE A 15 -9.16 -3.63 68.46
N GLY A 16 -10.21 -4.18 69.10
CA GLY A 16 -11.52 -4.37 68.47
C GLY A 16 -12.26 -3.06 68.16
N SER A 17 -12.06 -2.04 69.00
CA SER A 17 -12.72 -0.72 68.78
C SER A 17 -11.99 0.10 67.70
N GLN A 18 -10.66 0.01 67.62
CA GLN A 18 -9.89 0.69 66.53
C GLN A 18 -10.16 0.03 65.17
N THR A 19 -10.29 -1.29 65.10
CA THR A 19 -10.64 -1.98 63.86
C THR A 19 -12.09 -1.72 63.42
N SER A 20 -13.03 -1.60 64.34
CA SER A 20 -14.42 -1.30 64.04
C SER A 20 -14.63 0.17 63.62
N THR A 21 -13.94 1.13 64.22
CA THR A 21 -14.01 2.54 63.82
C THR A 21 -13.39 2.78 62.47
N SER A 22 -12.24 2.18 62.20
CA SER A 22 -11.59 2.28 60.86
C SER A 22 -12.41 1.60 59.75
N GLN A 23 -13.09 0.52 60.04
CA GLN A 23 -14.02 -0.13 59.12
C GLN A 23 -15.29 0.72 58.89
N VAL A 24 -15.86 1.32 59.90
CA VAL A 24 -17.02 2.22 59.77
C VAL A 24 -16.70 3.50 59.03
N GLU A 25 -15.53 4.12 59.31
CA GLU A 25 -15.03 5.25 58.55
C GLU A 25 -14.77 4.93 57.08
N ASN A 26 -14.17 3.77 56.76
CA ASN A 26 -13.98 3.33 55.40
C ASN A 26 -15.29 3.05 54.67
N ILE A 27 -16.30 2.49 55.32
CA ILE A 27 -17.64 2.26 54.72
C ILE A 27 -18.35 3.60 54.45
N SER A 28 -18.29 4.57 55.34
CA SER A 28 -18.91 5.88 55.17
C SER A 28 -18.24 6.70 54.07
N LEU A 29 -16.90 6.60 53.94
CA LEU A 29 -16.13 7.25 52.87
C LEU A 29 -16.46 6.62 51.51
N GLN A 30 -16.54 5.30 51.42
CA GLN A 30 -16.91 4.59 50.19
C GLN A 30 -18.34 4.92 49.74
N ASP A 31 -19.31 4.96 50.64
CA ASP A 31 -20.70 5.34 50.33
C ASP A 31 -20.79 6.79 49.83
N SER A 32 -19.99 7.68 50.37
CA SER A 32 -19.87 9.06 49.88
C SER A 32 -19.29 9.15 48.48
N LEU A 33 -18.22 8.39 48.20
CA LEU A 33 -17.57 8.36 46.87
C LEU A 33 -18.47 7.75 45.78
N THR A 34 -19.27 6.74 46.10
CA THR A 34 -20.19 6.12 45.11
C THR A 34 -21.29 7.08 44.62
N LYS A 35 -21.54 8.18 45.30
CA LYS A 35 -22.49 9.23 44.85
C LYS A 35 -21.88 10.11 43.74
N LEU A 36 -20.58 10.12 43.58
CA LEU A 36 -19.90 10.91 42.54
C LEU A 36 -20.23 10.37 41.14
N PRO A 37 -20.27 11.25 40.12
CA PRO A 37 -20.35 10.82 38.72
C PRO A 37 -19.14 9.99 38.33
N TYR A 38 -19.31 9.08 37.36
CA TYR A 38 -18.22 8.18 36.90
C TYR A 38 -17.02 8.91 36.36
N ASP A 39 -17.22 9.99 35.62
CA ASP A 39 -16.13 10.85 35.09
C ASP A 39 -15.28 11.47 36.19
N LYS A 40 -15.92 11.88 37.30
CA LYS A 40 -15.17 12.40 38.47
C LYS A 40 -14.41 11.30 39.19
N LEU A 41 -15.00 10.13 39.37
CA LEU A 41 -14.28 8.98 39.96
C LEU A 41 -13.09 8.56 39.12
N GLN A 42 -13.26 8.50 37.80
CA GLN A 42 -12.21 8.14 36.87
C GLN A 42 -11.06 9.18 36.85
N LYS A 43 -11.40 10.48 36.79
CA LYS A 43 -10.40 11.56 36.88
C LYS A 43 -9.65 11.52 38.21
N ALA A 44 -10.35 11.27 39.32
CA ALA A 44 -9.74 11.17 40.64
C ALA A 44 -8.85 9.93 40.76
N TYR A 45 -9.19 8.81 40.14
CA TYR A 45 -8.34 7.63 40.07
C TYR A 45 -7.00 7.97 39.39
N TYR A 46 -7.02 8.52 38.17
CA TYR A 46 -5.80 8.87 37.44
C TYR A 46 -4.99 9.98 38.12
N ALA A 47 -5.65 10.99 38.70
CA ALA A 47 -4.96 12.08 39.43
C ALA A 47 -4.26 11.61 40.71
N ASN A 48 -4.53 10.39 41.19
CA ASN A 48 -3.94 9.82 42.39
C ASN A 48 -3.23 8.49 42.13
N GLU A 49 -2.76 8.21 40.91
CA GLU A 49 -2.08 6.94 40.58
C GLU A 49 -0.84 6.71 41.45
N ASP A 50 -0.11 7.73 41.80
CA ASP A 50 1.03 7.66 42.71
C ASP A 50 0.65 7.35 44.16
N ASN A 51 -0.60 7.60 44.55
CA ASN A 51 -1.14 7.29 45.85
C ASN A 51 -2.03 6.06 45.84
N ARG A 52 -1.41 4.90 46.03
CA ARG A 52 -2.09 3.60 45.96
C ARG A 52 -3.35 3.47 46.83
N ILE A 53 -3.38 4.10 48.01
CA ILE A 53 -4.51 4.00 48.93
C ILE A 53 -5.71 4.80 48.35
N LYS A 54 -5.46 6.02 47.88
CA LYS A 54 -6.50 6.88 47.31
C LYS A 54 -7.01 6.33 45.97
N SER A 55 -6.13 5.95 45.07
CA SER A 55 -6.54 5.39 43.77
C SER A 55 -7.39 4.13 43.94
N LYS A 56 -7.02 3.25 44.87
CA LYS A 56 -7.81 2.07 45.21
C LYS A 56 -9.23 2.44 45.66
N SER A 57 -9.38 3.41 46.59
CA SER A 57 -10.68 3.83 47.08
C SER A 57 -11.59 4.35 45.95
N TYR A 58 -11.06 5.11 44.98
CA TYR A 58 -11.79 5.56 43.80
C TYR A 58 -12.16 4.39 42.88
N ALA A 59 -11.28 3.43 42.65
CA ALA A 59 -11.54 2.24 41.86
C ALA A 59 -12.65 1.36 42.47
N GLU A 60 -12.60 1.15 43.79
CA GLU A 60 -13.62 0.39 44.53
C GLU A 60 -14.98 1.08 44.52
N ALA A 61 -15.00 2.42 44.69
CA ALA A 61 -16.23 3.22 44.60
C ALA A 61 -16.84 3.15 43.17
N TYR A 62 -15.99 3.24 42.14
CA TYR A 62 -16.41 3.11 40.75
C TYR A 62 -17.04 1.74 40.47
N LEU A 63 -16.38 0.66 40.89
CA LEU A 63 -16.88 -0.71 40.73
C LEU A 63 -18.14 -0.95 41.55
N GLY A 64 -18.19 -0.47 42.81
CA GLY A 64 -19.34 -0.60 43.68
C GLY A 64 -20.59 0.05 43.10
N LYS A 65 -20.45 1.25 42.52
CA LYS A 65 -21.50 1.95 41.81
C LYS A 65 -21.95 1.17 40.56
N ALA A 66 -21.02 0.73 39.74
CA ALA A 66 -21.32 -0.02 38.52
C ALA A 66 -22.04 -1.36 38.80
N ARG A 67 -21.69 -2.03 39.90
CA ARG A 67 -22.39 -3.25 40.36
C ARG A 67 -23.84 -2.96 40.79
N LYS A 68 -24.06 -1.87 41.53
CA LYS A 68 -25.43 -1.45 41.94
C LYS A 68 -26.31 -1.14 40.71
N GLU A 69 -25.72 -0.54 39.67
CA GLU A 69 -26.40 -0.20 38.42
C GLU A 69 -26.42 -1.36 37.40
N MET A 70 -25.81 -2.51 37.69
CA MET A 70 -25.68 -3.66 36.81
C MET A 70 -25.09 -3.33 35.42
N ASP A 71 -24.28 -2.28 35.36
CA ASP A 71 -23.64 -1.83 34.12
C ASP A 71 -22.36 -2.63 33.84
N SER A 72 -22.46 -3.62 32.95
CA SER A 72 -21.36 -4.53 32.58
C SER A 72 -20.13 -3.79 32.02
N PHE A 73 -20.35 -2.72 31.25
CA PHE A 73 -19.23 -1.96 30.68
C PHE A 73 -18.47 -1.20 31.78
N ARG A 74 -19.19 -0.49 32.64
CA ARG A 74 -18.61 0.22 33.78
C ARG A 74 -18.02 -0.72 34.83
N MET A 75 -18.63 -1.90 35.04
CA MET A 75 -17.99 -2.95 35.84
C MET A 75 -16.64 -3.37 35.28
N SER A 76 -16.51 -3.51 33.95
CA SER A 76 -15.22 -3.84 33.32
C SER A 76 -14.17 -2.75 33.58
N ILE A 77 -14.56 -1.46 33.52
CA ILE A 77 -13.67 -0.34 33.87
C ILE A 77 -13.21 -0.41 35.34
N GLY A 78 -14.14 -0.63 36.26
CA GLY A 78 -13.82 -0.72 37.68
C GLY A 78 -12.90 -1.90 38.00
N TYR A 79 -13.13 -3.07 37.41
CA TYR A 79 -12.23 -4.21 37.51
C TYR A 79 -10.86 -3.93 36.89
N HIS A 80 -10.82 -3.22 35.77
CA HIS A 80 -9.58 -2.80 35.12
C HIS A 80 -8.72 -1.93 36.05
N PHE A 81 -9.32 -0.90 36.67
CA PHE A 81 -8.61 -0.07 37.65
C PHE A 81 -8.02 -0.87 38.78
N LEU A 82 -8.81 -1.79 39.37
CA LEU A 82 -8.34 -2.65 40.45
C LEU A 82 -7.27 -3.65 39.96
N GLY A 83 -7.41 -4.19 38.75
CA GLY A 83 -6.44 -5.11 38.16
C GLY A 83 -5.05 -4.48 38.03
N TYR A 84 -4.96 -3.28 37.51
CA TYR A 84 -3.69 -2.55 37.41
C TYR A 84 -3.16 -2.07 38.76
N HIS A 85 -4.05 -1.82 39.73
CA HIS A 85 -3.66 -1.40 41.07
C HIS A 85 -2.84 -2.46 41.81
N TYR A 86 -3.25 -3.74 41.75
CA TYR A 86 -2.63 -4.80 42.54
C TYR A 86 -1.41 -5.41 41.87
N TYR A 87 -1.44 -5.62 40.58
CA TYR A 87 -0.39 -6.27 39.78
C TYR A 87 0.14 -7.58 40.40
N ASN A 88 -0.78 -8.42 40.93
CA ASN A 88 -0.53 -9.68 41.61
C ASN A 88 -1.65 -10.69 41.31
N GLU A 89 -1.80 -11.73 42.16
CA GLU A 89 -2.86 -12.74 42.01
C GLU A 89 -4.30 -12.16 41.92
N LEU A 90 -4.58 -11.05 42.62
CA LEU A 90 -5.88 -10.39 42.54
C LEU A 90 -6.12 -9.79 41.16
N SER A 91 -5.07 -9.37 40.48
CA SER A 91 -5.17 -8.85 39.09
C SER A 91 -5.67 -9.92 38.13
N PHE A 92 -5.29 -11.18 38.30
CA PHE A 92 -5.84 -12.29 37.53
C PHE A 92 -7.35 -12.45 37.74
N LYS A 93 -7.80 -12.41 39.03
CA LYS A 93 -9.23 -12.51 39.37
C LYS A 93 -10.05 -11.37 38.74
N TYR A 94 -9.52 -10.14 38.76
CA TYR A 94 -10.18 -9.00 38.13
C TYR A 94 -10.18 -9.12 36.61
N SER A 95 -9.07 -9.53 36.02
CA SER A 95 -9.00 -9.79 34.58
C SER A 95 -9.98 -10.89 34.13
N ASP A 96 -10.08 -11.99 34.89
CA ASP A 96 -11.03 -13.06 34.60
C ASP A 96 -12.49 -12.57 34.72
N SER A 97 -12.78 -11.68 35.69
CA SER A 97 -14.08 -11.03 35.81
C SER A 97 -14.39 -10.16 34.60
N ILE A 98 -13.42 -9.37 34.11
CA ILE A 98 -13.57 -8.58 32.87
C ILE A 98 -13.86 -9.49 31.68
N ILE A 99 -13.08 -10.55 31.50
CA ILE A 99 -13.26 -11.49 30.40
C ILE A 99 -14.64 -12.11 30.44
N PHE A 100 -15.06 -12.59 31.61
CA PHE A 100 -16.37 -13.22 31.81
C PHE A 100 -17.54 -12.31 31.41
N ILE A 101 -17.53 -11.04 31.84
CA ILE A 101 -18.63 -10.11 31.61
C ILE A 101 -18.60 -9.42 30.24
N SER A 102 -17.45 -9.39 29.54
CA SER A 102 -17.26 -8.63 28.31
C SER A 102 -17.06 -9.47 27.05
N LYS A 103 -16.68 -10.75 27.15
CA LYS A 103 -16.25 -11.61 26.03
C LYS A 103 -17.22 -11.60 24.83
N ASN A 104 -18.54 -11.54 25.06
CA ASN A 104 -19.57 -11.60 24.02
C ASN A 104 -20.35 -10.30 23.88
N LYS A 105 -19.87 -9.19 24.44
CA LYS A 105 -20.58 -7.90 24.45
C LYS A 105 -20.16 -6.94 23.34
N GLY A 106 -19.12 -7.26 22.57
CA GLY A 106 -18.64 -6.40 21.49
C GLY A 106 -18.04 -5.07 21.93
N TYR A 107 -17.58 -4.96 23.19
CA TYR A 107 -16.92 -3.76 23.68
C TYR A 107 -15.58 -3.56 22.98
N LYS A 108 -15.26 -2.30 22.62
CA LYS A 108 -14.06 -1.98 21.85
C LYS A 108 -12.75 -2.28 22.60
N ILE A 109 -12.73 -2.08 23.93
CA ILE A 109 -11.53 -2.20 24.76
C ILE A 109 -11.48 -3.52 25.51
N TYR A 110 -12.65 -4.09 25.86
CA TYR A 110 -12.75 -5.32 26.65
C TYR A 110 -13.27 -6.47 25.79
N PRO A 111 -12.73 -7.70 25.93
CA PRO A 111 -11.79 -8.18 26.95
C PRO A 111 -10.31 -7.97 26.60
N LEU A 112 -9.96 -7.25 25.54
CA LEU A 112 -8.58 -7.01 25.08
C LEU A 112 -7.64 -6.61 26.22
N SER A 113 -7.97 -5.55 26.97
CA SER A 113 -7.11 -5.04 28.05
C SER A 113 -6.91 -6.03 29.20
N ALA A 114 -7.90 -6.89 29.45
CA ALA A 114 -7.76 -7.93 30.47
C ALA A 114 -6.74 -9.01 30.06
N TYR A 115 -6.76 -9.44 28.81
CA TYR A 115 -5.76 -10.37 28.29
C TYR A 115 -4.36 -9.73 28.27
N LEU A 116 -4.24 -8.44 27.91
CA LEU A 116 -2.97 -7.73 27.96
C LEU A 116 -2.41 -7.68 29.39
N LEU A 117 -3.22 -7.28 30.37
CA LEU A 117 -2.80 -7.25 31.77
C LEU A 117 -2.33 -8.62 32.27
N LYS A 118 -3.07 -9.68 31.95
CA LYS A 118 -2.65 -11.06 32.31
C LYS A 118 -1.32 -11.42 31.63
N ALA A 119 -1.16 -11.07 30.36
CA ALA A 119 0.05 -11.34 29.60
C ALA A 119 1.27 -10.64 30.23
N ASP A 120 1.12 -9.36 30.59
CA ASP A 120 2.19 -8.54 31.18
C ASP A 120 2.61 -9.08 32.57
N ILE A 121 1.64 -9.48 33.40
CA ILE A 121 1.93 -10.08 34.71
C ILE A 121 2.66 -11.42 34.56
N TYR A 122 2.20 -12.29 33.64
CA TYR A 122 2.88 -13.53 33.34
C TYR A 122 4.28 -13.31 32.76
N PHE A 123 4.48 -12.28 31.95
CA PHE A 123 5.81 -11.92 31.45
C PHE A 123 6.75 -11.53 32.58
N THR A 124 6.29 -10.68 33.50
CA THR A 124 7.06 -10.24 34.69
C THR A 124 7.40 -11.42 35.60
N ASN A 125 6.46 -12.35 35.74
CA ASN A 125 6.67 -13.59 36.54
C ASN A 125 7.48 -14.65 35.78
N LYS A 126 7.99 -14.33 34.57
CA LYS A 126 8.78 -15.26 33.73
C LYS A 126 7.99 -16.49 33.25
N GLU A 127 6.68 -16.48 33.35
CA GLU A 127 5.79 -17.52 32.85
C GLU A 127 5.50 -17.28 31.34
N PHE A 128 6.57 -17.33 30.54
CA PHE A 128 6.53 -16.90 29.11
C PHE A 128 5.48 -17.60 28.27
N LYS A 129 5.20 -18.89 28.59
CA LYS A 129 4.13 -19.63 27.89
C LYS A 129 2.75 -19.01 28.12
N LYS A 130 2.40 -18.75 29.38
CA LYS A 130 1.10 -18.14 29.71
C LYS A 130 1.03 -16.71 29.24
N SER A 131 2.14 -15.98 29.29
CA SER A 131 2.25 -14.63 28.72
C SER A 131 1.92 -14.65 27.22
N PHE A 132 2.61 -15.50 26.47
CA PHE A 132 2.39 -15.65 25.03
C PHE A 132 0.93 -16.01 24.71
N ASP A 133 0.34 -16.98 25.41
CA ASP A 133 -1.05 -17.41 25.22
C ASP A 133 -2.02 -16.23 25.39
N ASN A 134 -1.81 -15.39 26.40
CA ASN A 134 -2.66 -14.24 26.64
C ASN A 134 -2.44 -13.12 25.61
N TYR A 135 -1.21 -12.88 25.09
CA TYR A 135 -1.01 -11.96 23.98
C TYR A 135 -1.69 -12.44 22.68
N ILE A 136 -1.67 -13.75 22.40
CA ILE A 136 -2.40 -14.31 21.25
C ILE A 136 -3.91 -14.19 21.43
N GLU A 137 -4.44 -14.42 22.63
CA GLU A 137 -5.87 -14.18 22.90
C GLU A 137 -6.22 -12.69 22.74
N ALA A 138 -5.41 -11.78 23.31
CA ALA A 138 -5.61 -10.33 23.16
C ALA A 138 -5.67 -9.94 21.68
N LYS A 139 -4.78 -10.49 20.86
CA LYS A 139 -4.68 -10.17 19.41
C LYS A 139 -5.96 -10.45 18.64
N LYS A 140 -6.79 -11.40 19.08
CA LYS A 140 -8.10 -11.70 18.44
C LYS A 140 -9.09 -10.55 18.54
N TYR A 141 -8.92 -9.65 19.51
CA TYR A 141 -9.81 -8.51 19.79
C TYR A 141 -9.25 -7.18 19.30
N VAL A 142 -8.05 -7.16 18.72
CA VAL A 142 -7.46 -5.93 18.18
C VAL A 142 -8.12 -5.57 16.86
N SER A 143 -8.57 -4.33 16.72
CA SER A 143 -9.08 -3.81 15.45
C SER A 143 -7.97 -3.79 14.38
N LYS A 144 -8.35 -3.98 13.12
CA LYS A 144 -7.40 -3.91 11.99
C LYS A 144 -6.70 -2.55 11.89
N ASP A 145 -7.36 -1.49 12.33
CA ASP A 145 -6.86 -0.11 12.25
C ASP A 145 -6.13 0.33 13.52
N ASP A 146 -6.08 -0.52 14.55
CA ASP A 146 -5.39 -0.25 15.81
C ASP A 146 -3.91 -0.66 15.70
N ALA A 147 -3.13 0.22 15.08
CA ALA A 147 -1.71 0.01 14.84
C ALA A 147 -0.89 0.03 16.14
N GLU A 148 -1.30 0.86 17.12
CA GLU A 148 -0.60 1.01 18.41
C GLU A 148 -0.69 -0.26 19.26
N THR A 149 -1.88 -0.81 19.44
CA THR A 149 -2.06 -2.07 20.17
C THR A 149 -1.39 -3.25 19.46
N ASN A 150 -1.44 -3.30 18.12
CA ASN A 150 -0.71 -4.31 17.35
C ASN A 150 0.80 -4.19 17.52
N TYR A 151 1.35 -2.96 17.49
CA TYR A 151 2.75 -2.69 17.79
C TYR A 151 3.12 -3.20 19.19
N TYR A 152 2.35 -2.82 20.22
CA TYR A 152 2.60 -3.23 21.60
C TYR A 152 2.67 -4.77 21.74
N ILE A 153 1.64 -5.48 21.27
CA ILE A 153 1.61 -6.96 21.35
C ILE A 153 2.79 -7.59 20.60
N ASN A 154 3.09 -7.13 19.40
CA ASN A 154 4.19 -7.66 18.62
C ASN A 154 5.54 -7.41 19.32
N HIS A 155 5.74 -6.23 19.90
CA HIS A 155 6.94 -5.88 20.66
C HIS A 155 7.14 -6.83 21.84
N GLN A 156 6.09 -7.10 22.64
CA GLN A 156 6.14 -8.03 23.75
C GLN A 156 6.43 -9.48 23.31
N ILE A 157 5.83 -9.93 22.20
CA ILE A 157 6.15 -11.21 21.59
C ILE A 157 7.63 -11.26 21.16
N GLY A 158 8.17 -10.15 20.64
CA GLY A 158 9.59 -9.99 20.36
C GLY A 158 10.45 -10.22 21.62
N GLY A 159 10.04 -9.66 22.76
CA GLY A 159 10.68 -9.88 24.06
C GLY A 159 10.67 -11.36 24.48
N ILE A 160 9.54 -12.04 24.33
CA ILE A 160 9.45 -13.49 24.59
C ILE A 160 10.40 -14.27 23.69
N LYS A 161 10.42 -13.97 22.38
CA LYS A 161 11.34 -14.62 21.42
C LYS A 161 12.80 -14.41 21.81
N ALA A 162 13.17 -13.20 22.24
CA ALA A 162 14.52 -12.89 22.69
C ALA A 162 14.92 -13.71 23.92
N LYS A 163 13.98 -13.94 24.86
CA LYS A 163 14.20 -14.81 26.03
C LYS A 163 14.38 -16.28 25.63
N LEU A 164 13.77 -16.71 24.54
CA LEU A 164 13.86 -18.06 23.99
C LEU A 164 15.06 -18.25 23.04
N LEU A 165 15.98 -17.29 22.96
CA LEU A 165 17.12 -17.28 22.03
C LEU A 165 16.75 -17.33 20.54
N LEU A 166 15.50 -17.03 20.18
CA LEU A 166 15.07 -16.84 18.79
C LEU A 166 15.52 -15.45 18.32
N ASN A 167 16.84 -15.22 18.38
CA ASN A 167 17.43 -13.87 18.25
C ASN A 167 17.16 -13.22 16.90
N SER A 168 17.19 -13.98 15.81
CA SER A 168 16.95 -13.44 14.45
C SER A 168 15.51 -12.97 14.26
N GLU A 169 14.54 -13.73 14.79
CA GLU A 169 13.13 -13.38 14.75
C GLU A 169 12.81 -12.20 15.67
N ALA A 170 13.40 -12.20 16.87
CA ALA A 170 13.30 -11.09 17.81
C ALA A 170 13.85 -9.80 17.17
N LEU A 171 15.02 -9.87 16.53
CA LEU A 171 15.62 -8.72 15.85
C LEU A 171 14.72 -8.17 14.74
N LYS A 172 14.06 -9.04 13.95
CA LYS A 172 13.09 -8.59 12.93
C LYS A 172 11.97 -7.78 13.57
N ILE A 173 11.39 -8.29 14.66
CA ILE A 173 10.29 -7.62 15.37
C ILE A 173 10.75 -6.28 15.96
N PHE A 174 11.90 -6.25 16.64
CA PHE A 174 12.38 -5.00 17.24
C PHE A 174 12.78 -3.95 16.21
N ARG A 175 13.24 -4.34 15.03
CA ARG A 175 13.42 -3.40 13.89
C ARG A 175 12.08 -2.84 13.39
N GLU A 176 11.06 -3.69 13.26
CA GLU A 176 9.71 -3.24 12.89
C GLU A 176 9.16 -2.29 13.96
N SER A 177 9.34 -2.64 15.24
CA SER A 177 8.92 -1.83 16.38
C SER A 177 9.59 -0.46 16.40
N TRP A 178 10.91 -0.43 16.24
CA TRP A 178 11.64 0.84 16.21
C TRP A 178 11.24 1.71 15.01
N ARG A 179 11.04 1.12 13.83
CA ARG A 179 10.53 1.87 12.67
C ARG A 179 9.17 2.49 12.94
N PHE A 180 8.25 1.71 13.50
CA PHE A 180 6.91 2.20 13.84
C PHE A 180 6.97 3.43 14.76
N VAL A 181 7.76 3.37 15.82
CA VAL A 181 7.89 4.50 16.77
C VAL A 181 8.64 5.67 16.14
N ASN A 182 9.70 5.40 15.36
CA ASN A 182 10.46 6.43 14.66
C ASN A 182 9.61 7.18 13.64
N ASP A 183 8.79 6.49 12.85
CA ASP A 183 7.92 7.09 11.84
C ASP A 183 6.78 7.89 12.47
N ASN A 184 6.33 7.52 13.68
CA ASN A 184 5.28 8.21 14.43
C ASN A 184 5.81 9.26 15.44
N LYS A 185 7.14 9.41 15.57
CA LYS A 185 7.78 10.33 16.53
C LYS A 185 7.31 11.77 16.41
N TYR A 186 7.01 12.23 15.19
CA TYR A 186 6.54 13.60 14.95
C TYR A 186 5.06 13.79 15.26
N ASN A 187 4.27 12.71 15.34
CA ASN A 187 2.84 12.77 15.60
C ASN A 187 2.49 12.61 17.08
N ASN A 188 3.32 11.87 17.84
CA ASN A 188 3.16 11.63 19.27
C ASN A 188 4.50 11.87 19.96
N SER A 189 4.62 12.89 20.77
CA SER A 189 5.83 13.32 21.50
C SER A 189 6.25 12.36 22.63
N ASN A 190 6.18 11.02 22.42
CA ASN A 190 6.57 10.05 23.42
C ASN A 190 8.05 9.66 23.29
N GLU A 191 8.95 10.56 23.77
CA GLU A 191 10.40 10.32 23.77
C GLU A 191 10.79 9.08 24.57
N SER A 192 10.02 8.73 25.62
CA SER A 192 10.23 7.54 26.44
C SER A 192 10.03 6.23 25.65
N GLU A 193 8.97 6.15 24.83
CA GLU A 193 8.69 4.99 24.00
C GLU A 193 9.73 4.81 22.88
N TYR A 194 10.15 5.92 22.28
CA TYR A 194 11.24 5.90 21.30
C TYR A 194 12.54 5.38 21.93
N LEU A 195 12.90 5.86 23.10
CA LEU A 195 14.11 5.44 23.81
C LEU A 195 14.02 3.96 24.24
N GLN A 196 12.83 3.48 24.61
CA GLN A 196 12.59 2.05 24.88
C GLN A 196 12.86 1.19 23.64
N ALA A 197 12.19 1.52 22.51
CA ALA A 197 12.32 0.76 21.28
C ALA A 197 13.76 0.75 20.74
N LEU A 198 14.47 1.89 20.88
CA LEU A 198 15.90 2.01 20.55
C LEU A 198 16.75 1.11 21.43
N THR A 199 16.52 1.13 22.75
CA THR A 199 17.28 0.31 23.72
C THR A 199 17.11 -1.18 23.44
N ASP A 200 15.88 -1.63 23.22
CA ASP A 200 15.59 -3.03 22.93
C ASP A 200 16.22 -3.48 21.59
N LEU A 201 16.19 -2.62 20.58
CA LEU A 201 16.85 -2.89 19.31
C LEU A 201 18.38 -2.96 19.47
N ALA A 202 18.98 -2.07 20.26
CA ALA A 202 20.43 -2.06 20.51
C ALA A 202 20.87 -3.37 21.20
N ILE A 203 20.12 -3.84 22.19
CA ILE A 203 20.36 -5.13 22.87
C ILE A 203 20.25 -6.30 21.87
N GLN A 204 19.24 -6.27 20.98
CA GLN A 204 19.09 -7.34 19.99
C GLN A 204 20.19 -7.31 18.91
N TYR A 205 20.77 -6.16 18.61
CA TYR A 205 21.93 -6.12 17.73
C TYR A 205 23.14 -6.84 18.34
N VAL A 206 23.43 -6.66 19.63
CA VAL A 206 24.50 -7.41 20.31
C VAL A 206 24.20 -8.93 20.27
N ARG A 207 22.98 -9.35 20.60
CA ARG A 207 22.57 -10.76 20.60
C ARG A 207 22.61 -11.43 19.20
N ASN A 208 22.69 -10.63 18.13
CA ASN A 208 22.79 -11.08 16.74
C ASN A 208 24.15 -10.76 16.11
N ASP A 209 25.17 -10.55 16.91
CA ASP A 209 26.54 -10.27 16.48
C ASP A 209 26.68 -9.06 15.53
N LYS A 210 25.80 -8.06 15.71
CA LYS A 210 25.81 -6.81 14.94
C LYS A 210 26.35 -5.67 15.80
N ILE A 211 27.58 -5.86 16.26
CA ILE A 211 28.21 -5.02 17.28
C ILE A 211 28.31 -3.54 16.87
N ASP A 212 28.68 -3.25 15.62
CA ASP A 212 28.76 -1.88 15.13
C ASP A 212 27.42 -1.16 15.13
N SER A 213 26.36 -1.87 14.72
CA SER A 213 25.00 -1.32 14.76
C SER A 213 24.55 -1.08 16.21
N ALA A 214 24.89 -1.98 17.12
CA ALA A 214 24.61 -1.83 18.55
C ALA A 214 25.29 -0.58 19.13
N THR A 215 26.60 -0.41 18.89
CA THR A 215 27.37 0.74 19.37
C THR A 215 26.80 2.08 18.89
N VAL A 216 26.34 2.16 17.63
CA VAL A 216 25.70 3.39 17.11
C VAL A 216 24.44 3.72 17.92
N LEU A 217 23.57 2.73 18.15
CA LEU A 217 22.35 2.93 18.92
C LEU A 217 22.64 3.15 20.41
N ASN A 218 23.62 2.45 21.00
CA ASN A 218 24.02 2.64 22.38
C ASN A 218 24.44 4.11 22.63
N LYS A 219 25.31 4.66 21.80
CA LYS A 219 25.77 6.06 21.91
C LYS A 219 24.63 7.07 21.76
N LEU A 220 23.73 6.85 20.79
CA LEU A 220 22.54 7.68 20.60
C LEU A 220 21.62 7.61 21.82
N GLY A 221 21.29 6.40 22.27
CA GLY A 221 20.38 6.17 23.38
C GLY A 221 20.93 6.65 24.72
N ILE A 222 22.24 6.50 24.99
CA ILE A 222 22.90 7.03 26.21
C ILE A 222 22.73 8.55 26.26
N LYS A 223 22.97 9.26 25.14
CA LYS A 223 22.79 10.71 25.07
C LYS A 223 21.34 11.11 25.34
N MET A 224 20.39 10.38 24.79
CA MET A 224 18.96 10.64 25.01
C MET A 224 18.54 10.35 26.44
N ALA A 225 18.95 9.22 26.99
CA ALA A 225 18.62 8.81 28.35
C ALA A 225 19.13 9.85 29.40
N LEU A 226 20.31 10.43 29.16
CA LEU A 226 20.82 11.53 29.99
C LEU A 226 19.95 12.77 29.89
N LYS A 227 19.52 13.16 28.68
CA LYS A 227 18.64 14.31 28.47
C LYS A 227 17.30 14.13 29.18
N GLU A 228 16.72 12.93 29.10
CA GLU A 228 15.43 12.61 29.70
C GLU A 228 15.52 12.20 31.18
N SER A 229 16.72 12.19 31.77
CA SER A 229 16.96 11.72 33.15
C SER A 229 16.50 10.27 33.39
N ASP A 230 16.50 9.43 32.34
CA ASP A 230 16.12 8.01 32.40
C ASP A 230 17.29 7.15 32.84
N SER A 231 17.46 7.03 34.15
CA SER A 231 18.55 6.27 34.73
C SER A 231 18.52 4.78 34.37
N LEU A 232 17.34 4.19 34.18
CA LEU A 232 17.23 2.76 33.83
C LEU A 232 17.79 2.52 32.43
N ARG A 233 17.29 3.24 31.43
CA ARG A 233 17.74 3.04 30.03
C ARG A 233 19.19 3.48 29.84
N TYR A 234 19.63 4.50 30.56
CA TYR A 234 21.05 4.87 30.61
C TYR A 234 21.92 3.67 31.00
N ASN A 235 21.64 3.06 32.16
CA ASN A 235 22.46 1.95 32.65
C ASN A 235 22.33 0.68 31.78
N LEU A 236 21.15 0.39 31.21
CA LEU A 236 20.98 -0.70 30.24
C LEU A 236 21.86 -0.52 28.99
N LEU A 237 21.90 0.68 28.45
CA LEU A 237 22.70 0.99 27.25
C LEU A 237 24.20 1.03 27.54
N VAL A 238 24.61 1.50 28.74
CA VAL A 238 26.01 1.45 29.18
C VAL A 238 26.47 0.01 29.39
N LEU A 239 25.65 -0.85 29.98
CA LEU A 239 25.92 -2.29 30.07
C LEU A 239 26.03 -2.91 28.67
N ASN A 240 25.09 -2.62 27.80
CA ASN A 240 25.09 -3.16 26.42
C ASN A 240 26.32 -2.69 25.62
N GLU A 241 26.78 -1.45 25.80
CA GLU A 241 28.04 -0.98 25.23
C GLU A 241 29.24 -1.67 25.83
N GLY A 242 29.25 -1.91 27.15
CA GLY A 242 30.28 -2.72 27.81
C GLY A 242 30.37 -4.13 27.19
N ILE A 243 29.25 -4.78 26.96
CA ILE A 243 29.19 -6.08 26.27
C ILE A 243 29.66 -5.96 24.82
N SER A 244 29.29 -4.88 24.12
CA SER A 244 29.78 -4.61 22.75
C SER A 244 31.30 -4.46 22.69
N LEU A 245 31.89 -3.79 23.69
CA LEU A 245 33.33 -3.63 23.81
C LEU A 245 34.04 -4.97 24.12
N PHE A 246 33.42 -5.86 24.91
CA PHE A 246 33.92 -7.22 25.10
C PHE A 246 34.07 -7.98 23.78
N PHE A 247 33.05 -7.96 22.94
CA PHE A 247 33.08 -8.60 21.61
C PHE A 247 34.04 -7.93 20.59
N ARG A 248 34.64 -6.79 20.96
CA ARG A 248 35.70 -6.11 20.19
C ARG A 248 37.08 -6.32 20.79
N ASP A 249 37.19 -7.18 21.78
CA ASP A 249 38.43 -7.43 22.55
C ASP A 249 38.96 -6.16 23.28
N GLU A 250 38.10 -5.13 23.48
CA GLU A 250 38.44 -3.92 24.25
C GLU A 250 38.19 -4.13 25.73
N PHE A 251 38.79 -5.16 26.36
CA PHE A 251 38.46 -5.69 27.67
C PHE A 251 38.54 -4.67 28.80
N THR A 252 39.56 -3.78 28.79
CA THR A 252 39.67 -2.76 29.84
C THR A 252 38.49 -1.79 29.82
N LYS A 253 38.13 -1.26 28.64
CA LYS A 253 36.98 -0.37 28.50
C LYS A 253 35.65 -1.07 28.78
N SER A 254 35.54 -2.33 28.38
CA SER A 254 34.39 -3.17 28.67
C SER A 254 34.18 -3.29 30.19
N ARG A 255 35.23 -3.70 30.93
CA ARG A 255 35.21 -3.78 32.40
C ARG A 255 34.73 -2.49 33.03
N ASP A 256 35.35 -1.35 32.68
CA ASP A 256 35.02 -0.04 33.22
C ASP A 256 33.56 0.35 32.96
N SER A 257 33.03 0.05 31.76
CA SER A 257 31.64 0.33 31.40
C SER A 257 30.68 -0.56 32.20
N ILE A 258 30.95 -1.86 32.35
CA ILE A 258 30.08 -2.79 33.07
C ILE A 258 30.05 -2.47 34.57
N ILE A 259 31.21 -2.24 35.20
CA ILE A 259 31.30 -1.92 36.63
C ILE A 259 30.48 -0.68 37.00
N LYS A 260 30.47 0.35 36.17
CA LYS A 260 29.67 1.57 36.39
C LYS A 260 28.19 1.29 36.62
N THR A 261 27.64 0.23 36.01
CA THR A 261 26.21 -0.10 36.06
C THR A 261 25.82 -0.97 37.26
N VAL A 262 26.78 -1.71 37.84
CA VAL A 262 26.52 -2.70 38.88
C VAL A 262 25.84 -2.10 40.11
N THR A 263 26.31 -0.93 40.58
CA THR A 263 25.74 -0.25 41.77
C THR A 263 24.27 0.13 41.52
N TYR A 264 23.95 0.61 40.33
CA TYR A 264 22.58 0.96 39.96
C TYR A 264 21.68 -0.31 39.96
N PHE A 265 22.09 -1.39 39.27
CA PHE A 265 21.31 -2.61 39.20
C PHE A 265 21.15 -3.32 40.55
N LYS A 266 22.16 -3.24 41.44
CA LYS A 266 22.03 -3.67 42.85
C LYS A 266 20.94 -2.87 43.57
N LYS A 267 20.93 -1.53 43.42
CA LYS A 267 19.94 -0.65 44.07
C LYS A 267 18.51 -0.96 43.69
N ILE A 268 18.27 -1.28 42.40
CA ILE A 268 16.92 -1.59 41.91
C ILE A 268 16.58 -3.07 41.89
N ASN A 269 17.42 -3.92 42.45
CA ASN A 269 17.28 -5.39 42.49
C ASN A 269 17.08 -6.03 41.11
N ASN A 270 17.74 -5.48 40.05
CA ASN A 270 17.67 -6.07 38.73
C ASN A 270 18.64 -7.25 38.57
N HIS A 271 18.19 -8.42 39.03
CA HIS A 271 18.99 -9.65 39.02
C HIS A 271 19.43 -10.10 37.63
N GLU A 272 18.64 -9.83 36.59
CA GLU A 272 19.01 -10.20 35.23
C GLU A 272 20.24 -9.38 34.75
N CYS A 273 20.19 -8.04 34.87
CA CYS A 273 21.33 -7.21 34.50
C CYS A 273 22.56 -7.49 35.33
N LEU A 274 22.40 -7.81 36.64
CA LEU A 274 23.49 -8.23 37.48
C LEU A 274 24.11 -9.57 37.04
N SER A 275 23.29 -10.52 36.59
CA SER A 275 23.80 -11.80 36.08
C SER A 275 24.62 -11.57 34.79
N PHE A 276 24.16 -10.76 33.87
CA PHE A 276 24.94 -10.40 32.68
C PHE A 276 26.22 -9.65 33.07
N SER A 277 26.16 -8.70 34.02
CA SER A 277 27.35 -7.97 34.48
C SER A 277 28.38 -8.90 35.08
N ASN A 278 28.00 -9.77 36.02
CA ASN A 278 28.89 -10.74 36.62
C ASN A 278 29.49 -11.71 35.61
N TYR A 279 28.67 -12.20 34.68
CA TYR A 279 29.14 -13.12 33.67
C TYR A 279 30.22 -12.50 32.79
N PHE A 280 29.97 -11.32 32.21
CA PHE A 280 30.96 -10.65 31.36
C PHE A 280 32.17 -10.16 32.13
N LEU A 281 32.02 -9.72 33.38
CA LEU A 281 33.18 -9.42 34.24
C LEU A 281 34.02 -10.67 34.51
N GLY A 282 33.38 -11.82 34.78
CA GLY A 282 34.08 -13.10 34.94
C GLY A 282 34.84 -13.50 33.66
N LYS A 283 34.25 -13.34 32.48
CA LYS A 283 34.91 -13.60 31.18
C LYS A 283 36.07 -12.63 30.94
N ILE A 284 35.93 -11.34 31.25
CA ILE A 284 37.00 -10.34 31.11
C ILE A 284 38.18 -10.67 32.02
N GLU A 285 37.94 -11.12 33.27
CA GLU A 285 39.02 -11.50 34.18
C GLU A 285 39.72 -12.79 33.71
N GLN A 286 39.04 -13.68 32.99
CA GLN A 286 39.71 -14.81 32.32
C GLN A 286 40.71 -14.31 31.25
N GLU A 287 40.35 -13.31 30.43
CA GLU A 287 41.24 -12.72 29.44
C GLU A 287 42.45 -12.02 30.08
N PHE A 288 42.30 -11.48 31.28
CA PHE A 288 43.38 -10.91 32.08
C PHE A 288 44.19 -11.98 32.88
N ASN A 289 43.89 -13.26 32.74
CA ASN A 289 44.47 -14.35 33.51
C ASN A 289 44.32 -14.19 35.04
N ASN A 290 43.21 -13.54 35.44
CA ASN A 290 42.89 -13.31 36.86
C ASN A 290 41.83 -14.32 37.33
N GLU A 291 42.27 -15.58 37.52
CA GLU A 291 41.38 -16.70 37.78
C GLU A 291 40.53 -16.51 39.06
N ASP A 292 41.15 -16.05 40.14
CA ASP A 292 40.44 -15.92 41.42
C ASP A 292 39.26 -14.95 41.32
N LEU A 293 39.47 -13.82 40.68
CA LEU A 293 38.41 -12.83 40.50
C LEU A 293 37.34 -13.29 39.50
N SER A 294 37.75 -13.98 38.45
CA SER A 294 36.82 -14.61 37.49
C SER A 294 35.88 -15.58 38.21
N ILE A 295 36.43 -16.47 39.01
CA ILE A 295 35.65 -17.45 39.79
C ILE A 295 34.72 -16.77 40.80
N GLU A 296 35.15 -15.66 41.41
CA GLU A 296 34.29 -14.87 42.28
C GLU A 296 33.06 -14.33 41.55
N TYR A 297 33.25 -13.77 40.37
CA TYR A 297 32.12 -13.29 39.54
C TYR A 297 31.15 -14.41 39.14
N PHE A 298 31.64 -15.58 38.76
CA PHE A 298 30.77 -16.72 38.44
C PHE A 298 30.04 -17.27 39.68
N LYS A 299 30.63 -17.25 40.85
CA LYS A 299 29.96 -17.57 42.13
C LYS A 299 28.86 -16.56 42.47
N ASN A 300 29.10 -15.26 42.20
CA ASN A 300 28.08 -14.23 42.36
C ASN A 300 26.90 -14.48 41.42
N ASN A 301 27.16 -14.98 40.20
CA ASN A 301 26.13 -15.37 39.27
C ASN A 301 25.34 -16.61 39.74
N ASP A 302 26.01 -17.62 40.27
CA ASP A 302 25.36 -18.78 40.90
C ASP A 302 24.46 -18.37 42.07
N SER A 303 24.90 -17.40 42.90
CA SER A 303 24.09 -16.88 44.00
C SER A 303 22.80 -16.20 43.51
N ILE A 304 22.84 -15.48 42.39
CA ILE A 304 21.66 -14.93 41.77
C ILE A 304 20.72 -16.02 41.25
N TYR A 305 21.27 -17.09 40.65
CA TYR A 305 20.48 -18.25 40.22
C TYR A 305 19.76 -18.92 41.41
N GLN A 306 20.44 -19.08 42.54
CA GLN A 306 19.83 -19.65 43.76
C GLN A 306 18.67 -18.80 44.30
N ILE A 307 18.76 -17.47 44.19
CA ILE A 307 17.69 -16.54 44.62
C ILE A 307 16.52 -16.56 43.66
N THR A 308 16.80 -16.56 42.35
CA THR A 308 15.79 -16.31 41.31
C THR A 308 15.19 -17.60 40.71
N GLY A 309 15.88 -18.75 40.88
CA GLY A 309 15.55 -20.01 40.21
C GLY A 309 15.61 -19.92 38.68
N ASP A 310 16.29 -18.89 38.11
CA ASP A 310 16.31 -18.61 36.71
C ASP A 310 17.69 -18.17 36.22
N ILE A 311 18.06 -18.64 35.05
CA ILE A 311 19.31 -18.29 34.39
C ILE A 311 19.09 -18.12 32.89
N HIS A 312 19.68 -17.08 32.35
CA HIS A 312 19.67 -16.90 30.88
C HIS A 312 20.61 -17.95 30.25
N PRO A 313 20.18 -18.68 29.18
CA PRO A 313 20.99 -19.75 28.59
C PRO A 313 22.40 -19.33 28.14
N LEU A 314 22.61 -18.08 27.75
CA LEU A 314 23.95 -17.56 27.44
C LEU A 314 24.93 -17.54 28.61
N LEU A 315 24.46 -17.67 29.86
CA LEU A 315 25.29 -17.54 31.05
C LEU A 315 25.65 -18.90 31.65
N VAL A 316 25.23 -19.99 31.01
CA VAL A 316 25.38 -21.38 31.55
C VAL A 316 26.84 -21.81 31.61
N ASP A 317 27.65 -21.41 30.63
CA ASP A 317 29.08 -21.73 30.58
C ASP A 317 29.88 -21.16 31.79
N GLY A 318 29.35 -20.15 32.48
CA GLY A 318 29.89 -19.72 33.76
C GLY A 318 29.79 -20.82 34.84
N HIS A 319 28.74 -21.65 34.85
CA HIS A 319 28.61 -22.81 35.72
C HIS A 319 29.54 -23.96 35.30
N GLU A 320 29.72 -24.15 33.98
CA GLU A 320 30.70 -25.10 33.44
C GLU A 320 32.12 -24.73 33.91
N THR A 321 32.46 -23.42 33.84
CA THR A 321 33.74 -22.92 34.38
C THR A 321 33.91 -23.23 35.86
N LEU A 322 32.85 -23.13 36.70
CA LEU A 322 32.92 -23.50 38.12
C LEU A 322 33.12 -25.00 38.31
N VAL A 323 32.49 -25.87 37.51
CA VAL A 323 32.72 -27.31 37.53
C VAL A 323 34.20 -27.60 37.23
N ASP A 324 34.76 -27.02 36.16
CA ASP A 324 36.14 -27.25 35.76
C ASP A 324 37.15 -26.73 36.80
N TYR A 325 36.88 -25.57 37.40
CA TYR A 325 37.69 -25.02 38.47
C TYR A 325 37.74 -25.96 39.67
N TYR A 326 36.61 -26.44 40.20
CA TYR A 326 36.56 -27.32 41.36
C TYR A 326 37.10 -28.70 41.05
N LYS A 327 36.98 -29.18 39.83
CA LYS A 327 37.61 -30.43 39.39
C LYS A 327 39.13 -30.31 39.38
N ARG A 328 39.73 -29.21 38.89
CA ARG A 328 41.19 -28.98 38.91
C ARG A 328 41.75 -28.78 40.31
N THR A 329 40.97 -28.19 41.19
CA THR A 329 41.38 -27.99 42.62
C THR A 329 41.08 -29.20 43.52
N ASP A 330 40.72 -30.36 42.92
CA ASP A 330 40.37 -31.64 43.59
C ASP A 330 39.28 -31.48 44.69
N ASN A 331 38.38 -30.52 44.54
CA ASN A 331 37.26 -30.36 45.46
C ASN A 331 36.04 -31.16 44.99
N LYS A 332 36.04 -32.46 45.29
CA LYS A 332 35.03 -33.41 44.80
C LYS A 332 33.59 -33.05 45.20
N GLU A 333 33.39 -32.56 46.44
CA GLU A 333 32.08 -32.17 46.94
C GLU A 333 31.47 -31.02 46.12
N LYS A 334 32.23 -29.94 45.92
CA LYS A 334 31.77 -28.80 45.10
C LYS A 334 31.64 -29.18 43.64
N THR A 335 32.55 -30.00 43.11
CA THR A 335 32.43 -30.49 41.71
C THR A 335 31.10 -31.19 41.50
N LEU A 336 30.73 -32.14 42.42
CA LEU A 336 29.47 -32.85 42.33
C LEU A 336 28.26 -31.89 42.42
N SER A 337 28.27 -30.98 43.39
CA SER A 337 27.20 -29.99 43.59
C SER A 337 26.97 -29.11 42.33
N TYR A 338 28.03 -28.64 41.67
CA TYR A 338 27.90 -27.82 40.45
C TYR A 338 27.50 -28.64 39.22
N ILE A 339 27.89 -29.93 39.13
CA ILE A 339 27.38 -30.85 38.11
C ILE A 339 25.86 -31.04 38.26
N GLU A 340 25.38 -31.31 39.49
CA GLU A 340 23.95 -31.46 39.77
C GLU A 340 23.16 -30.19 39.39
N LYS A 341 23.66 -29.00 39.79
CA LYS A 341 23.07 -27.71 39.39
C LYS A 341 23.02 -27.55 37.89
N LEU A 342 24.09 -27.87 37.17
CA LEU A 342 24.15 -27.75 35.72
C LEU A 342 23.14 -28.66 35.03
N LEU A 343 22.95 -29.90 35.55
CA LEU A 343 21.92 -30.81 35.05
C LEU A 343 20.50 -30.26 35.26
N ASP A 344 20.24 -29.64 36.41
CA ASP A 344 18.93 -29.03 36.71
C ASP A 344 18.69 -27.76 35.86
N ILE A 345 19.71 -26.94 35.65
CA ILE A 345 19.68 -25.81 34.73
C ILE A 345 19.32 -26.28 33.30
N ASN A 346 19.99 -27.32 32.81
CA ASN A 346 19.73 -27.87 31.49
C ASN A 346 18.31 -28.42 31.33
N LYS A 347 17.78 -29.12 32.35
CA LYS A 347 16.36 -29.56 32.36
C LYS A 347 15.39 -28.38 32.33
N LEU A 348 15.66 -27.33 33.12
CA LEU A 348 14.84 -26.11 33.14
C LEU A 348 14.81 -25.42 31.77
N ILE A 349 15.97 -25.29 31.15
CA ILE A 349 16.08 -24.71 29.80
C ILE A 349 15.31 -25.55 28.79
N ASP A 350 15.51 -26.85 28.73
CA ASP A 350 14.83 -27.76 27.81
C ASP A 350 13.29 -27.68 27.95
N SER A 351 12.78 -27.74 29.19
CA SER A 351 11.33 -27.72 29.43
C SER A 351 10.67 -26.40 29.05
N ASN A 352 11.31 -25.27 29.31
CA ASN A 352 10.74 -23.95 29.09
C ASN A 352 10.84 -23.48 27.62
N TYR A 353 11.93 -23.86 26.94
CA TYR A 353 12.26 -23.27 25.64
C TYR A 353 11.76 -24.09 24.44
N ARG A 354 11.93 -25.44 24.49
CA ARG A 354 11.61 -26.30 23.32
C ARG A 354 10.12 -26.30 22.99
N HIS A 355 9.26 -26.47 23.99
CA HIS A 355 7.80 -26.52 23.78
C HIS A 355 7.22 -25.16 23.35
N LEU A 356 7.70 -24.08 23.96
CA LEU A 356 7.19 -22.73 23.65
C LEU A 356 7.62 -22.26 22.25
N SER A 357 8.85 -22.57 21.81
CA SER A 357 9.29 -22.21 20.47
C SER A 357 8.43 -22.85 19.38
N THR A 358 8.06 -24.12 19.52
CA THR A 358 7.15 -24.81 18.60
C THR A 358 5.78 -24.13 18.55
N LYS A 359 5.25 -23.74 19.71
CA LYS A 359 3.96 -23.06 19.80
C LYS A 359 3.99 -21.67 19.15
N ILE A 360 5.05 -20.91 19.35
CA ILE A 360 5.25 -19.61 18.70
C ILE A 360 5.26 -19.76 17.17
N ILE A 361 5.98 -20.75 16.65
CA ILE A 361 6.03 -21.03 15.21
C ILE A 361 4.62 -21.32 14.66
N SER A 362 3.86 -22.20 15.34
CA SER A 362 2.54 -22.61 14.85
C SER A 362 1.46 -21.53 14.97
N GLU A 363 1.41 -20.80 16.08
CA GLU A 363 0.31 -19.87 16.40
C GLU A 363 0.59 -18.42 16.00
N TYR A 364 1.84 -18.02 15.84
CA TYR A 364 2.22 -16.65 15.49
C TYR A 364 2.95 -16.56 14.16
N ASP A 365 4.06 -17.28 13.97
CA ASP A 365 4.90 -17.11 12.77
C ASP A 365 4.21 -17.66 11.51
N THR A 366 3.63 -18.85 11.59
CA THR A 366 2.96 -19.47 10.44
C THR A 366 1.77 -18.64 9.94
N PRO A 367 0.82 -18.18 10.79
CA PRO A 367 -0.26 -17.29 10.33
C PRO A 367 0.24 -15.95 9.77
N LYS A 368 1.31 -15.38 10.37
CA LYS A 368 1.93 -14.15 9.87
C LYS A 368 2.50 -14.34 8.46
N LEU A 369 3.25 -15.43 8.23
CA LEU A 369 3.82 -15.77 6.93
C LEU A 369 2.74 -16.04 5.87
N ILE A 370 1.65 -16.72 6.22
CA ILE A 370 0.50 -16.92 5.34
C ILE A 370 -0.10 -15.59 4.94
N SER A 371 -0.34 -14.69 5.89
CA SER A 371 -0.85 -13.34 5.63
C SER A 371 0.08 -12.51 4.73
N GLU A 372 1.39 -12.55 4.97
CA GLU A 372 2.40 -11.89 4.13
C GLU A 372 2.39 -12.48 2.70
N LYS A 373 2.36 -13.81 2.57
CA LYS A 373 2.24 -14.50 1.27
C LYS A 373 1.00 -14.05 0.51
N ASP A 374 -0.15 -13.99 1.17
CA ASP A 374 -1.41 -13.58 0.53
C ASP A 374 -1.38 -12.11 0.09
N LYS A 375 -0.76 -11.22 0.86
CA LYS A 375 -0.52 -9.82 0.45
C LYS A 375 0.34 -9.75 -0.82
N ILE A 376 1.43 -10.54 -0.90
CA ILE A 376 2.30 -10.60 -2.07
C ILE A 376 1.54 -11.16 -3.27
N ILE A 377 0.80 -12.26 -3.12
CA ILE A 377 -0.01 -12.85 -4.19
C ILE A 377 -1.02 -11.83 -4.72
N ASN A 378 -1.71 -11.10 -3.83
CA ASN A 378 -2.68 -10.09 -4.22
C ASN A 378 -2.02 -8.89 -4.94
N SER A 379 -0.81 -8.50 -4.55
CA SER A 379 -0.05 -7.45 -5.24
C SER A 379 0.34 -7.88 -6.66
N ILE A 380 0.81 -9.12 -6.83
CA ILE A 380 1.14 -9.73 -8.14
C ILE A 380 -0.12 -9.82 -9.01
N LYS A 381 -1.26 -10.29 -8.47
CA LYS A 381 -2.54 -10.35 -9.19
C LYS A 381 -3.00 -8.97 -9.66
N LYS A 382 -2.91 -7.94 -8.81
CA LYS A 382 -3.23 -6.55 -9.20
C LYS A 382 -2.32 -6.03 -10.32
N GLY A 383 -1.01 -6.33 -10.24
CA GLY A 383 -0.05 -5.98 -11.29
C GLY A 383 -0.40 -6.66 -12.62
N ARG A 384 -0.68 -7.97 -12.60
CA ARG A 384 -1.08 -8.75 -13.78
C ARG A 384 -2.37 -8.24 -14.41
N ASN A 385 -3.38 -7.93 -13.59
CA ASN A 385 -4.66 -7.41 -14.09
C ASN A 385 -4.50 -6.03 -14.75
N ARG A 386 -3.64 -5.15 -14.22
CA ARG A 386 -3.31 -3.88 -14.88
C ARG A 386 -2.65 -4.10 -16.23
N PHE A 387 -1.67 -5.01 -16.30
CA PHE A 387 -0.99 -5.34 -17.55
C PHE A 387 -1.95 -5.94 -18.59
N GLN A 388 -2.85 -6.84 -18.18
CA GLN A 388 -3.90 -7.39 -19.05
C GLN A 388 -4.82 -6.28 -19.59
N ASN A 389 -5.25 -5.34 -18.74
CA ASN A 389 -6.08 -4.22 -19.18
C ASN A 389 -5.35 -3.33 -20.20
N TYR A 390 -4.08 -3.00 -19.99
CA TYR A 390 -3.28 -2.26 -20.97
C TYR A 390 -3.13 -3.03 -22.28
N PHE A 391 -2.94 -4.34 -22.23
CA PHE A 391 -2.86 -5.19 -23.41
C PHE A 391 -4.17 -5.19 -24.22
N ILE A 392 -5.32 -5.30 -23.53
CA ILE A 392 -6.64 -5.25 -24.17
C ILE A 392 -6.86 -3.88 -24.85
N VAL A 393 -6.53 -2.78 -24.16
CA VAL A 393 -6.63 -1.42 -24.74
C VAL A 393 -5.72 -1.28 -25.95
N PHE A 394 -4.47 -1.70 -25.85
CA PHE A 394 -3.52 -1.65 -26.97
C PHE A 394 -4.00 -2.48 -28.15
N PHE A 395 -4.50 -3.69 -27.90
CA PHE A 395 -5.01 -4.58 -28.95
C PHE A 395 -6.26 -4.01 -29.64
N SER A 396 -7.17 -3.41 -28.88
CA SER A 396 -8.36 -2.75 -29.45
C SER A 396 -8.00 -1.54 -30.32
N ILE A 397 -7.02 -0.72 -29.91
CA ILE A 397 -6.49 0.38 -30.71
C ILE A 397 -5.84 -0.15 -32.00
N SER A 398 -5.07 -1.22 -31.91
CA SER A 398 -4.41 -1.85 -33.06
C SER A 398 -5.44 -2.37 -34.08
N ILE A 399 -6.53 -3.00 -33.62
CA ILE A 399 -7.63 -3.45 -34.46
C ILE A 399 -8.29 -2.24 -35.16
N LEU A 400 -8.56 -1.15 -34.44
CA LEU A 400 -9.13 0.06 -35.02
C LEU A 400 -8.24 0.64 -36.13
N LEU A 401 -6.95 0.75 -35.88
CA LEU A 401 -5.97 1.24 -36.87
C LEU A 401 -5.90 0.30 -38.08
N PHE A 402 -5.98 -1.01 -37.88
CA PHE A 402 -6.02 -1.98 -38.97
C PHE A 402 -7.26 -1.82 -39.86
N PHE A 403 -8.44 -1.59 -39.28
CA PHE A 403 -9.65 -1.32 -40.06
C PHE A 403 -9.59 0.03 -40.80
N LEU A 404 -9.03 1.06 -40.17
CA LEU A 404 -8.77 2.35 -40.83
C LEU A 404 -7.80 2.20 -42.01
N TRP A 405 -6.76 1.39 -41.86
CA TRP A 405 -5.81 1.09 -42.92
C TRP A 405 -6.47 0.35 -44.07
N ILE A 406 -7.29 -0.69 -43.80
CA ILE A 406 -8.07 -1.39 -44.83
C ILE A 406 -9.02 -0.46 -45.54
N TYR A 407 -9.73 0.41 -44.81
CA TYR A 407 -10.62 1.40 -45.39
C TYR A 407 -9.87 2.34 -46.35
N ASN A 408 -8.75 2.89 -45.91
CA ASN A 408 -7.94 3.76 -46.74
C ASN A 408 -7.35 3.04 -47.98
N TYR A 409 -6.90 1.81 -47.81
CA TYR A 409 -6.38 0.98 -48.89
C TYR A 409 -7.46 0.72 -49.96
N ARG A 410 -8.65 0.32 -49.55
CA ARG A 410 -9.80 0.08 -50.44
C ARG A 410 -10.21 1.38 -51.16
N LYS A 411 -10.22 2.52 -50.47
CA LYS A 411 -10.51 3.83 -51.06
C LYS A 411 -9.46 4.22 -52.09
N GLN A 412 -8.20 4.05 -51.84
CA GLN A 412 -7.14 4.33 -52.81
C GLN A 412 -7.22 3.41 -54.04
N LYS A 413 -7.48 2.12 -53.82
CA LYS A 413 -7.65 1.17 -54.92
C LYS A 413 -8.81 1.57 -55.83
N LYS A 414 -9.95 1.96 -55.24
CA LYS A 414 -11.13 2.44 -55.98
C LYS A 414 -10.81 3.71 -56.77
N TYR A 415 -10.04 4.64 -56.23
CA TYR A 415 -9.63 5.85 -56.93
C TYR A 415 -8.67 5.55 -58.09
N LYS A 416 -7.72 4.65 -57.92
CA LYS A 416 -6.82 4.21 -58.99
C LYS A 416 -7.58 3.56 -60.15
N THR A 417 -8.54 2.69 -59.88
CA THR A 417 -9.34 2.03 -60.89
C THR A 417 -10.19 3.05 -61.67
N ARG A 418 -10.84 4.00 -60.98
CA ARG A 418 -11.61 5.06 -61.63
C ARG A 418 -10.73 5.95 -62.53
N PHE A 419 -9.55 6.33 -62.07
CA PHE A 419 -8.59 7.09 -62.85
C PHE A 419 -8.22 6.33 -64.14
N LYS A 420 -7.85 5.05 -64.02
CA LYS A 420 -7.51 4.23 -65.19
C LYS A 420 -8.64 4.15 -66.21
N ASN A 421 -9.87 3.91 -65.73
CA ASN A 421 -11.04 3.84 -66.61
C ASN A 421 -11.30 5.15 -67.36
N ILE A 422 -11.10 6.31 -66.71
CA ILE A 422 -11.27 7.63 -67.38
C ILE A 422 -10.20 7.82 -68.45
N ILE A 423 -8.95 7.45 -68.18
CA ILE A 423 -7.88 7.55 -69.16
C ILE A 423 -8.14 6.66 -70.38
N GLU A 424 -8.56 5.41 -70.15
CA GLU A 424 -8.84 4.43 -71.22
C GLU A 424 -10.07 4.81 -72.03
N LYS A 425 -11.17 5.28 -71.40
CA LYS A 425 -12.38 5.72 -72.08
C LYS A 425 -12.11 6.88 -73.02
N THR A 426 -11.38 7.89 -72.57
CA THR A 426 -11.05 9.06 -73.38
C THR A 426 -10.04 8.71 -74.48
N SER A 427 -9.18 7.70 -74.28
CA SER A 427 -8.24 7.24 -75.32
C SER A 427 -8.97 6.47 -76.42
N LYS A 428 -10.01 5.70 -76.09
CA LYS A 428 -10.86 5.02 -77.06
C LYS A 428 -11.75 5.99 -77.86
N GLU A 429 -12.26 7.02 -77.20
CA GLU A 429 -13.05 8.09 -77.88
C GLU A 429 -12.20 8.93 -78.84
N ASN A 430 -10.90 9.15 -78.56
CA ASN A 430 -9.99 9.85 -79.47
C ASN A 430 -9.59 9.00 -80.68
N ASN A 431 -9.53 7.67 -80.56
CA ASN A 431 -9.27 6.77 -81.67
C ASN A 431 -10.51 6.56 -82.55
N SER A 432 -11.72 6.73 -82.00
CA SER A 432 -12.98 6.70 -82.74
C SER A 432 -13.33 8.07 -83.37
N LYS A 433 -12.73 9.20 -82.94
CA LYS A 433 -12.90 10.51 -83.54
C LYS A 433 -12.26 10.64 -84.92
N LYS A 434 -11.50 9.65 -85.42
CA LYS A 434 -11.00 9.59 -86.81
C LYS A 434 -12.00 8.93 -87.81
N LEU A 435 -13.09 8.33 -87.31
CA LEU A 435 -14.16 7.76 -88.12
C LEU A 435 -15.50 8.35 -87.62
N ASP A 436 -16.07 9.26 -88.34
CA ASP A 436 -17.47 9.80 -88.35
C ASP A 436 -18.21 9.78 -86.99
N LYS A 437 -18.14 10.90 -86.25
CA LYS A 437 -19.19 11.26 -85.32
C LYS A 437 -20.44 11.64 -86.07
N LYS A 438 -21.25 10.71 -86.43
CA LYS A 438 -22.66 10.97 -86.65
C LYS A 438 -23.34 11.25 -85.34
N LEU A 439 -23.94 12.45 -85.18
CA LEU A 439 -24.88 12.74 -84.08
C LEU A 439 -25.91 11.60 -83.94
N PRO A 440 -26.61 11.55 -82.78
CA PRO A 440 -27.62 10.48 -82.51
C PRO A 440 -28.85 10.52 -83.44
N LEU A 441 -28.69 11.03 -84.61
CA LEU A 441 -29.69 11.12 -85.70
C LEU A 441 -30.04 9.76 -86.32
N ALA A 442 -29.34 8.68 -85.94
CA ALA A 442 -29.46 7.36 -86.55
C ALA A 442 -30.36 6.36 -85.85
N ASP A 443 -31.05 6.74 -84.79
CA ASP A 443 -32.02 5.85 -84.15
C ASP A 443 -33.47 6.27 -84.48
N PRO A 444 -34.13 5.60 -85.44
CA PRO A 444 -35.48 5.95 -85.86
C PRO A 444 -36.54 5.87 -84.75
N SER A 445 -36.24 5.14 -83.68
CA SER A 445 -37.14 4.97 -82.54
C SER A 445 -37.22 6.19 -81.60
N LYS A 446 -36.18 7.02 -81.56
CA LYS A 446 -36.17 8.27 -80.79
C LYS A 446 -36.82 9.50 -81.49
N LYS A 447 -37.08 9.39 -82.79
CA LYS A 447 -37.76 10.51 -83.57
C LYS A 447 -39.25 10.63 -83.27
N LYS A 448 -39.94 9.59 -82.85
CA LYS A 448 -41.41 9.53 -82.79
C LYS A 448 -42.06 10.04 -81.49
N SER A 449 -41.32 10.57 -80.49
CA SER A 449 -41.86 10.92 -79.19
C SER A 449 -41.79 12.39 -78.77
N ILE A 450 -41.35 13.30 -79.59
CA ILE A 450 -41.29 14.73 -79.28
C ILE A 450 -42.26 15.49 -80.21
N ASP A 451 -43.11 16.31 -79.57
CA ASP A 451 -44.05 17.17 -80.26
C ASP A 451 -43.35 18.46 -80.82
N ILE A 452 -42.39 18.24 -81.71
CA ILE A 452 -41.61 19.29 -82.40
C ILE A 452 -41.49 18.92 -83.88
N SER A 453 -41.69 19.91 -84.78
CA SER A 453 -41.54 19.62 -86.21
C SER A 453 -40.10 19.26 -86.58
N ASP A 454 -39.92 18.31 -87.52
CA ASP A 454 -38.61 17.81 -87.95
C ASP A 454 -37.64 18.92 -88.35
N ARG A 455 -38.08 19.97 -88.93
CA ARG A 455 -37.28 21.15 -89.36
C ARG A 455 -36.71 21.91 -88.13
N VAL A 456 -37.52 22.09 -87.09
CA VAL A 456 -37.05 22.73 -85.82
C VAL A 456 -36.13 21.84 -85.05
N LEU A 457 -36.38 20.52 -85.04
CA LEU A 457 -35.51 19.53 -84.40
C LEU A 457 -34.12 19.51 -85.06
N GLU A 458 -34.03 19.46 -86.38
CA GLU A 458 -32.75 19.50 -87.12
C GLU A 458 -31.99 20.80 -86.87
N MET A 459 -32.69 21.93 -86.82
CA MET A 459 -32.10 23.22 -86.50
C MET A 459 -31.52 23.29 -85.12
N ILE A 460 -32.21 22.72 -84.11
CA ILE A 460 -31.70 22.66 -82.73
C ILE A 460 -30.48 21.73 -82.62
N LEU A 461 -30.54 20.55 -83.22
CA LEU A 461 -29.44 19.62 -83.22
C LEU A 461 -28.20 20.14 -83.92
N SER A 462 -28.34 20.79 -85.10
CA SER A 462 -27.23 21.45 -85.80
C SER A 462 -26.67 22.62 -85.00
N GLY A 463 -27.55 23.39 -84.31
CA GLY A 463 -27.12 24.45 -83.44
C GLY A 463 -26.33 23.98 -82.23
N LEU A 464 -26.76 22.87 -81.64
CA LEU A 464 -26.02 22.22 -80.55
C LEU A 464 -24.67 21.66 -81.03
N GLU A 465 -24.63 21.07 -82.23
CA GLU A 465 -23.37 20.61 -82.85
C GLU A 465 -22.38 21.76 -83.05
N LYS A 466 -22.84 22.85 -83.52
CA LYS A 466 -22.03 24.08 -83.69
C LYS A 466 -21.56 24.60 -82.34
N PHE A 467 -22.42 24.63 -81.30
CA PHE A 467 -22.11 25.04 -79.96
C PHE A 467 -21.02 24.17 -79.34
N GLU A 468 -21.06 22.84 -79.58
CA GLU A 468 -20.00 21.93 -79.14
C GLU A 468 -18.69 22.13 -79.94
N LYS A 469 -18.76 22.24 -81.23
CA LYS A 469 -17.61 22.39 -82.17
C LYS A 469 -16.84 23.68 -81.93
N ASP A 470 -17.55 24.78 -81.72
CA ASP A 470 -16.97 26.11 -81.53
C ASP A 470 -16.52 26.32 -80.09
N LEU A 471 -16.66 25.30 -79.22
CA LEU A 471 -16.34 25.33 -77.77
C LEU A 471 -17.08 26.47 -77.03
N ASP A 472 -18.20 26.88 -77.49
CA ASP A 472 -18.97 27.98 -76.93
C ASP A 472 -19.39 27.71 -75.49
N TYR A 473 -19.51 26.42 -75.08
CA TYR A 473 -19.79 26.01 -73.71
C TYR A 473 -18.69 26.41 -72.71
N THR A 474 -17.50 26.80 -73.16
CA THR A 474 -16.40 27.27 -72.27
C THR A 474 -16.57 28.73 -71.85
N LYS A 475 -17.47 29.46 -72.49
CA LYS A 475 -17.82 30.86 -72.12
C LYS A 475 -18.55 30.85 -70.76
N GLN A 476 -18.25 31.84 -69.89
CA GLN A 476 -18.99 32.01 -68.65
C GLN A 476 -20.41 32.57 -68.88
N GLY A 477 -21.31 32.27 -67.90
CA GLY A 477 -22.66 32.89 -67.94
C GLY A 477 -23.64 32.33 -68.96
N ILE A 478 -23.37 31.18 -69.59
CA ILE A 478 -24.29 30.58 -70.57
C ILE A 478 -25.58 30.15 -69.87
N THR A 479 -26.68 30.59 -70.40
CA THR A 479 -28.04 30.29 -69.99
C THR A 479 -28.82 29.54 -71.05
N LEU A 480 -29.82 28.74 -70.65
CA LEU A 480 -30.73 28.08 -71.60
C LEU A 480 -31.41 29.07 -72.55
N GLY A 481 -31.86 30.19 -72.01
CA GLY A 481 -32.50 31.26 -72.84
C GLY A 481 -31.54 31.94 -73.80
N GLY A 482 -30.27 32.13 -73.36
CA GLY A 482 -29.24 32.73 -74.25
C GLY A 482 -28.89 31.80 -75.40
N LEU A 483 -28.68 30.50 -75.14
CA LEU A 483 -28.41 29.56 -76.21
C LEU A 483 -29.61 29.32 -77.13
N ALA A 484 -30.83 29.30 -76.56
CA ALA A 484 -32.05 29.18 -77.38
C ALA A 484 -32.18 30.30 -78.37
N LYS A 485 -31.90 31.56 -77.97
CA LYS A 485 -31.88 32.73 -78.90
C LYS A 485 -30.80 32.57 -79.96
N GLN A 486 -29.62 32.13 -79.63
CA GLN A 486 -28.50 31.95 -80.55
C GLN A 486 -28.81 30.89 -81.63
N ILE A 487 -29.59 29.89 -81.31
CA ILE A 487 -30.01 28.79 -82.21
C ILE A 487 -31.35 29.09 -82.91
N ASN A 488 -31.92 30.26 -82.71
CA ASN A 488 -33.22 30.69 -83.25
C ASN A 488 -34.39 29.78 -82.79
N THR A 489 -34.41 29.38 -81.51
CA THR A 489 -35.45 28.55 -80.89
C THR A 489 -35.89 29.13 -79.54
N ASN A 490 -36.82 28.51 -78.88
CA ASN A 490 -37.22 28.87 -77.54
C ASN A 490 -36.61 27.89 -76.46
N SER A 491 -36.54 28.36 -75.24
CA SER A 491 -35.97 27.61 -74.14
C SER A 491 -36.68 26.27 -73.87
N ARG A 492 -37.99 26.19 -74.12
CA ARG A 492 -38.80 24.98 -73.96
C ARG A 492 -38.38 23.89 -74.95
N TYR A 493 -38.27 24.22 -76.23
CA TYR A 493 -37.87 23.27 -77.26
C TYR A 493 -36.41 22.81 -77.05
N LEU A 494 -35.51 23.76 -76.80
CA LEU A 494 -34.13 23.44 -76.55
C LEU A 494 -33.98 22.50 -75.34
N SER A 495 -34.72 22.77 -74.26
CA SER A 495 -34.68 21.87 -73.05
C SER A 495 -35.26 20.49 -73.34
N LEU A 496 -36.36 20.42 -74.10
CA LEU A 496 -36.94 19.12 -74.50
C LEU A 496 -35.98 18.29 -75.35
N VAL A 497 -35.31 18.90 -76.33
CA VAL A 497 -34.32 18.21 -77.17
C VAL A 497 -33.13 17.76 -76.36
N ILE A 498 -32.56 18.59 -75.47
CA ILE A 498 -31.45 18.22 -74.64
C ILE A 498 -31.84 17.09 -73.69
N ASN A 499 -33.00 17.20 -73.04
CA ASN A 499 -33.45 16.12 -72.10
C ASN A 499 -33.69 14.79 -72.84
N HIS A 500 -34.27 14.83 -74.04
CA HIS A 500 -34.60 13.65 -74.78
C HIS A 500 -33.38 12.95 -75.40
N PHE A 501 -32.52 13.70 -76.10
CA PHE A 501 -31.38 13.12 -76.85
C PHE A 501 -30.14 12.90 -75.96
N PHE A 502 -29.93 13.72 -74.94
CA PHE A 502 -28.76 13.64 -74.08
C PHE A 502 -29.11 13.14 -72.67
N GLU A 503 -30.41 12.91 -72.38
CA GLU A 503 -30.89 12.43 -71.08
C GLU A 503 -30.34 13.25 -69.86
N LYS A 504 -30.16 14.57 -70.10
CA LYS A 504 -29.59 15.53 -69.12
C LYS A 504 -30.37 16.84 -69.14
N SER A 505 -30.45 17.49 -67.95
CA SER A 505 -30.87 18.90 -67.96
C SER A 505 -29.81 19.76 -68.67
N PHE A 506 -30.17 20.93 -69.11
CA PHE A 506 -29.26 21.86 -69.78
C PHE A 506 -27.98 22.13 -68.96
N VAL A 507 -28.12 22.38 -67.64
CA VAL A 507 -27.00 22.63 -66.77
C VAL A 507 -26.08 21.40 -66.68
N LEU A 508 -26.64 20.20 -66.59
CA LEU A 508 -25.87 18.99 -66.59
C LEU A 508 -25.19 18.69 -67.91
N TYR A 509 -25.86 19.01 -69.04
CA TYR A 509 -25.30 18.87 -70.36
C TYR A 509 -24.06 19.77 -70.53
N VAL A 510 -24.20 21.06 -70.24
CA VAL A 510 -23.11 22.06 -70.37
C VAL A 510 -21.96 21.68 -69.39
N ASN A 511 -22.27 21.33 -68.13
CA ASN A 511 -21.28 20.94 -67.18
C ASN A 511 -20.52 19.69 -67.62
N ASN A 512 -21.18 18.71 -68.23
CA ASN A 512 -20.55 17.50 -68.74
C ASN A 512 -19.56 17.84 -69.88
N LEU A 513 -19.95 18.69 -70.82
CA LEU A 513 -19.07 19.18 -71.88
C LEU A 513 -17.82 19.86 -71.31
N ARG A 514 -18.01 20.77 -70.38
CA ARG A 514 -16.93 21.51 -69.71
C ARG A 514 -15.96 20.54 -68.94
N VAL A 515 -16.49 19.56 -68.22
CA VAL A 515 -15.68 18.57 -67.49
C VAL A 515 -14.90 17.71 -68.46
N ASN A 516 -15.52 17.23 -69.54
CA ASN A 516 -14.86 16.43 -70.57
C ASN A 516 -13.75 17.22 -71.27
N TYR A 517 -13.97 18.45 -71.57
CA TYR A 517 -12.98 19.36 -72.12
C TYR A 517 -11.83 19.60 -71.17
N ALA A 518 -12.12 19.79 -69.85
CA ALA A 518 -11.10 19.93 -68.85
C ALA A 518 -10.23 18.67 -68.76
N ILE A 519 -10.83 17.46 -68.76
CA ILE A 519 -10.13 16.20 -68.75
C ILE A 519 -9.19 16.02 -69.93
N GLU A 520 -9.70 16.41 -71.15
CA GLU A 520 -8.91 16.33 -72.37
C GLU A 520 -7.74 17.30 -72.37
N LYS A 521 -7.98 18.56 -71.99
CA LYS A 521 -6.91 19.56 -71.84
C LYS A 521 -5.88 19.14 -70.77
N LEU A 522 -6.33 18.64 -69.65
CA LEU A 522 -5.42 18.10 -68.62
C LEU A 522 -4.56 16.94 -69.10
N LYS A 523 -5.02 16.14 -70.08
CA LYS A 523 -4.25 15.07 -70.70
C LYS A 523 -3.20 15.56 -71.68
N THR A 524 -3.58 16.54 -72.51
CA THR A 524 -2.80 16.97 -73.67
C THR A 524 -1.89 18.18 -73.39
N ASP A 525 -2.28 19.05 -72.49
CA ASP A 525 -1.57 20.28 -72.19
C ASP A 525 -0.87 20.23 -70.79
N LYS A 526 0.45 20.15 -70.82
CA LYS A 526 1.28 20.14 -69.60
C LYS A 526 1.26 21.47 -68.84
N LEU A 527 1.08 22.58 -69.51
CA LEU A 527 1.00 23.90 -68.89
C LEU A 527 -0.33 24.06 -68.15
N PHE A 528 -1.43 23.60 -68.77
CA PHE A 528 -2.75 23.62 -68.13
C PHE A 528 -2.84 22.88 -66.85
N ARG A 529 -2.05 21.81 -66.67
CA ARG A 529 -1.94 21.05 -65.38
C ARG A 529 -1.39 21.90 -64.24
N LYS A 530 -0.55 22.92 -64.56
CA LYS A 530 0.04 23.81 -63.56
C LYS A 530 -0.90 24.90 -63.05
N TYR A 531 -2.05 25.03 -63.67
CA TYR A 531 -3.05 26.06 -63.31
C TYR A 531 -3.67 25.67 -61.95
N THR A 532 -4.05 26.70 -61.18
CA THR A 532 -4.85 26.47 -59.96
C THR A 532 -6.24 25.93 -60.36
N ILE A 533 -6.88 25.18 -59.47
CA ILE A 533 -8.24 24.68 -59.70
C ILE A 533 -9.19 25.81 -60.07
N LYS A 534 -8.99 27.01 -59.49
CA LYS A 534 -9.76 28.22 -59.83
C LYS A 534 -9.51 28.71 -61.30
N ALA A 535 -8.26 28.71 -61.73
CA ALA A 535 -7.90 29.09 -63.07
C ALA A 535 -8.44 28.08 -64.10
N ILE A 536 -8.32 26.76 -63.82
CA ILE A 536 -8.92 25.73 -64.67
C ILE A 536 -10.43 25.89 -64.76
N ALA A 537 -11.12 26.11 -63.65
CA ALA A 537 -12.55 26.30 -63.58
C ALA A 537 -13.00 27.49 -64.48
N ASN A 538 -12.30 28.63 -64.40
CA ASN A 538 -12.57 29.81 -65.21
C ASN A 538 -12.34 29.54 -66.67
N GLU A 539 -11.23 28.89 -67.03
CA GLU A 539 -10.89 28.60 -68.46
C GLU A 539 -11.90 27.68 -69.14
N VAL A 540 -12.48 26.74 -68.37
CA VAL A 540 -13.50 25.81 -68.89
C VAL A 540 -14.94 26.33 -68.73
N GLY A 541 -15.11 27.56 -68.23
CA GLY A 541 -16.39 28.24 -68.18
C GLY A 541 -17.21 28.16 -66.92
N PHE A 542 -16.66 27.63 -65.81
CA PHE A 542 -17.33 27.61 -64.48
C PHE A 542 -17.12 28.94 -63.74
N ASN A 543 -18.14 29.41 -63.05
CA ASN A 543 -18.09 30.66 -62.30
C ASN A 543 -17.29 30.50 -60.94
N SER A 544 -17.09 29.29 -60.45
CA SER A 544 -16.32 29.05 -59.22
C SER A 544 -15.58 27.71 -59.21
N SER A 545 -14.52 27.65 -58.47
CA SER A 545 -13.74 26.40 -58.24
C SER A 545 -14.58 25.29 -57.62
N GLU A 546 -15.54 25.65 -56.74
CA GLU A 546 -16.42 24.69 -56.03
C GLU A 546 -17.41 24.04 -57.01
N SER A 547 -18.02 24.84 -57.89
CA SER A 547 -18.95 24.35 -58.94
C SER A 547 -18.24 23.42 -59.93
N PHE A 548 -17.03 23.76 -60.34
CA PHE A 548 -16.18 22.91 -61.16
C PHE A 548 -15.81 21.58 -60.41
N ALA A 549 -15.31 21.69 -59.18
CA ALA A 549 -14.92 20.51 -58.42
C ALA A 549 -16.09 19.55 -58.16
N SER A 550 -17.29 20.11 -57.91
CA SER A 550 -18.52 19.34 -57.73
C SER A 550 -18.93 18.61 -59.00
N ALA A 551 -18.96 19.33 -60.14
CA ALA A 551 -19.30 18.78 -61.48
C ALA A 551 -18.26 17.72 -61.89
N PHE A 552 -16.97 17.99 -61.71
CA PHE A 552 -15.88 17.06 -62.00
C PHE A 552 -15.98 15.77 -61.15
N TYR A 553 -16.26 15.93 -59.85
CA TYR A 553 -16.43 14.76 -58.97
C TYR A 553 -17.69 13.96 -59.34
N LYS A 554 -18.79 14.64 -59.69
CA LYS A 554 -20.02 13.97 -60.09
C LYS A 554 -19.84 13.14 -61.37
N GLU A 555 -19.08 13.64 -62.33
CA GLU A 555 -18.83 12.97 -63.60
C GLU A 555 -17.75 11.86 -63.48
N THR A 556 -16.68 12.13 -62.73
CA THR A 556 -15.51 11.24 -62.68
C THR A 556 -15.43 10.37 -61.43
N GLY A 557 -16.11 10.79 -60.35
CA GLY A 557 -15.94 10.20 -59.00
C GLY A 557 -14.58 10.48 -58.38
N LEU A 558 -13.80 11.43 -58.93
CA LEU A 558 -12.49 11.85 -58.46
C LEU A 558 -12.45 13.35 -58.22
N LYS A 559 -11.69 13.81 -57.20
CA LYS A 559 -11.45 15.24 -57.05
C LYS A 559 -10.51 15.74 -58.13
N PRO A 560 -10.69 16.97 -58.70
CA PRO A 560 -9.80 17.53 -59.72
C PRO A 560 -8.32 17.51 -59.31
N SER A 561 -8.02 17.88 -58.05
CA SER A 561 -6.64 17.87 -57.51
C SER A 561 -6.01 16.49 -57.49
N TYR A 562 -6.78 15.44 -57.18
CA TYR A 562 -6.30 14.07 -57.26
C TYR A 562 -6.03 13.65 -58.72
N PHE A 563 -6.92 14.01 -59.63
CA PHE A 563 -6.79 13.67 -61.05
C PHE A 563 -5.55 14.32 -61.66
N ILE A 564 -5.33 15.62 -61.39
CA ILE A 564 -4.16 16.37 -61.88
C ILE A 564 -2.86 15.74 -61.32
N LYS A 565 -2.80 15.57 -60.00
CA LYS A 565 -1.62 14.94 -59.36
C LYS A 565 -1.31 13.55 -59.94
N LYS A 566 -2.35 12.80 -60.29
CA LYS A 566 -2.16 11.44 -60.80
C LYS A 566 -1.70 11.41 -62.25
N ILE A 567 -2.19 12.35 -63.07
CA ILE A 567 -1.75 12.52 -64.48
C ILE A 567 -0.29 13.00 -64.56
N GLU A 568 0.17 13.81 -63.61
CA GLU A 568 1.57 14.26 -63.56
C GLU A 568 2.55 13.12 -63.22
N THR A 569 2.05 12.13 -62.48
CA THR A 569 2.85 10.98 -62.03
C THR A 569 2.70 9.74 -62.93
N SER A 570 1.89 9.81 -63.98
CA SER A 570 1.65 8.74 -64.97
C SER A 570 2.37 9.01 -66.26
#